data_3fff4dec2c9e9242b1e39f42e16f2ff1
#
_entry.id   3fff4dec2c9e9242b1e39f42e16f2ff1
#
_cell.length_a   1.000
_cell.length_b   1.000
_cell.length_c   1.000
_cell.angle_alpha   90.00
_cell.angle_beta   90.00
_cell.angle_gamma   90.00
#
_symmetry.space_group_name_H-M   'P 1'
#
loop_
_entity.id
_entity.type
_entity.pdbx_description
1 polymer ?
#
loop_
_entity_poly.entity_id
_entity_poly.type
_entity_poly.pdbx_seq_one_letter_code
_entity_poly.pdbx_strand_id
1 'polypeptide(L)'
;MERACVPVLYTRNKPHKKKPNWKNILLTAFCLVLVVCSVTLLVKAVPSWNSGTQLNKSSASPAPSQAAETPVLSESPSPTETPAPSESVEPSAEPTPARGSGVQSITFGAVGSIMMHAHELQAAKTGNSYDFGSFFARVQPYLSWQDVTLGTLETTIASDKFDETRAPAQLLTAMKNNGFDLVSLASAQILDSDIAGAQATVQAVKEAELLSTGAYASGSDYVKPLIIEKDDLRIAVLSYTEKTDKLPDGATDTVKYLTEATFDNDLKQIRADETGIDFIIVCVQWSGDSAELTDSQKAWAQTFADNDVDVVLGTCAHRQQSLTYVQGKDGNRTLVAYSLGSFLDAYRNNGRDAAVILNFKLTKDFDKDEKNVEEVTYTPIWELKYSSEGKYAFEMMNSIEYSSKKYQNMSLADRDRIKLIRKEIETAMGTGAGQTDINIRTMTDGVSTIVEPAA
;
A
#
# COMPACT_ATOMS: atom_id res chain seq x y z
N MET A 1 9.02 -12.60 -45.58
CA MET A 1 10.16 -12.14 -44.75
C MET A 1 9.65 -12.08 -43.31
N GLU A 2 9.76 -13.21 -42.61
CA GLU A 2 9.38 -13.33 -41.22
C GLU A 2 10.47 -12.66 -40.36
N ARG A 3 10.08 -11.67 -39.56
CA ARG A 3 10.98 -11.14 -38.50
C ARG A 3 10.71 -11.95 -37.24
N ALA A 4 11.65 -12.85 -36.95
CA ALA A 4 11.68 -13.54 -35.66
C ALA A 4 11.85 -12.55 -34.52
N CYS A 5 10.92 -12.53 -33.57
CA CYS A 5 11.07 -11.84 -32.30
C CYS A 5 12.17 -12.54 -31.48
N VAL A 6 13.22 -11.82 -31.14
CA VAL A 6 14.28 -12.29 -30.24
C VAL A 6 13.80 -12.05 -28.80
N PRO A 7 13.68 -13.07 -27.94
CA PRO A 7 13.32 -12.88 -26.55
C PRO A 7 14.47 -12.19 -25.80
N VAL A 8 14.16 -11.12 -25.06
CA VAL A 8 15.10 -10.48 -24.15
C VAL A 8 15.22 -11.35 -22.88
N LEU A 9 16.29 -12.14 -22.81
CA LEU A 9 16.60 -12.97 -21.64
C LEU A 9 17.23 -12.09 -20.55
N TYR A 10 16.51 -11.85 -19.47
CA TYR A 10 17.05 -11.25 -18.26
C TYR A 10 17.52 -12.38 -17.33
N THR A 11 18.83 -12.59 -17.26
CA THR A 11 19.43 -13.59 -16.34
C THR A 11 19.72 -12.92 -15.00
N ARG A 12 18.95 -13.23 -13.99
CA ARG A 12 19.25 -12.86 -12.60
C ARG A 12 20.47 -13.64 -12.13
N ASN A 13 21.53 -12.96 -11.71
CA ASN A 13 22.65 -13.60 -11.04
C ASN A 13 22.15 -14.32 -9.78
N LYS A 14 22.22 -15.64 -9.75
CA LYS A 14 21.91 -16.42 -8.54
C LYS A 14 22.82 -15.98 -7.41
N PRO A 15 22.31 -15.63 -6.24
CA PRO A 15 23.15 -15.36 -5.09
C PRO A 15 23.92 -16.65 -4.77
N HIS A 16 25.25 -16.54 -4.77
CA HIS A 16 26.10 -17.63 -4.29
C HIS A 16 25.73 -17.91 -2.83
N LYS A 17 25.28 -19.12 -2.52
CA LYS A 17 25.07 -19.59 -1.14
C LYS A 17 26.40 -19.47 -0.40
N LYS A 18 26.56 -18.39 0.37
CA LYS A 18 27.68 -18.27 1.30
C LYS A 18 27.56 -19.38 2.34
N LYS A 19 28.57 -20.21 2.49
CA LYS A 19 28.64 -21.21 3.57
C LYS A 19 28.45 -20.47 4.91
N PRO A 20 27.63 -21.00 5.83
CA PRO A 20 27.42 -20.38 7.13
C PRO A 20 28.76 -20.21 7.85
N ASN A 21 29.04 -19.02 8.30
CA ASN A 21 30.26 -18.71 9.06
C ASN A 21 30.04 -19.11 10.50
N TRP A 22 30.43 -20.32 10.84
CA TRP A 22 30.30 -20.92 12.18
C TRP A 22 30.88 -20.04 13.32
N LYS A 23 31.89 -19.21 13.03
CA LYS A 23 32.46 -18.27 14.00
C LYS A 23 31.46 -17.18 14.42
N ASN A 24 30.66 -16.68 13.48
CA ASN A 24 29.63 -15.68 13.79
C ASN A 24 28.44 -16.29 14.54
N ILE A 25 28.07 -17.53 14.23
CA ILE A 25 27.00 -18.26 14.96
C ILE A 25 27.40 -18.51 16.40
N LEU A 26 28.65 -18.92 16.66
CA LEU A 26 29.17 -19.09 18.01
C LEU A 26 29.29 -17.78 18.79
N LEU A 27 29.65 -16.68 18.11
CA LEU A 27 29.74 -15.35 18.71
C LEU A 27 28.37 -14.83 19.13
N THR A 28 27.35 -14.98 18.28
CA THR A 28 25.96 -14.58 18.61
C THR A 28 25.37 -15.42 19.74
N ALA A 29 25.64 -16.73 19.77
CA ALA A 29 25.20 -17.58 20.88
C ALA A 29 25.86 -17.18 22.21
N PHE A 30 27.15 -16.83 22.19
CA PHE A 30 27.88 -16.36 23.37
C PHE A 30 27.36 -15.01 23.88
N CYS A 31 27.05 -14.06 22.98
CA CYS A 31 26.45 -12.77 23.34
C CYS A 31 25.07 -12.95 23.98
N LEU A 32 24.24 -13.86 23.44
CA LEU A 32 22.92 -14.18 24.02
C LEU A 32 23.03 -14.73 25.44
N VAL A 33 23.98 -15.60 25.72
CA VAL A 33 24.23 -16.12 27.07
C VAL A 33 24.65 -15.00 28.03
N LEU A 34 25.48 -14.06 27.59
CA LEU A 34 25.90 -12.92 28.42
C LEU A 34 24.74 -11.98 28.75
N VAL A 35 23.82 -11.74 27.80
CA VAL A 35 22.61 -10.90 28.01
C VAL A 35 21.69 -11.58 29.04
N VAL A 36 21.45 -12.88 28.93
CA VAL A 36 20.61 -13.62 29.89
C VAL A 36 21.24 -13.61 31.30
N CYS A 37 22.56 -13.74 31.41
CA CYS A 37 23.26 -13.66 32.70
C CYS A 37 23.19 -12.26 33.33
N SER A 38 23.26 -11.18 32.51
CA SER A 38 23.17 -9.81 33.05
C SER A 38 21.76 -9.46 33.48
N VAL A 39 20.72 -9.92 32.77
CA VAL A 39 19.31 -9.72 33.19
C VAL A 39 19.00 -10.47 34.52
N THR A 40 19.51 -11.69 34.68
CA THR A 40 19.32 -12.45 35.95
C THR A 40 20.05 -11.85 37.15
N LEU A 41 21.15 -11.13 36.93
CA LEU A 41 21.85 -10.40 37.99
C LEU A 41 21.14 -9.10 38.37
N LEU A 42 20.53 -8.40 37.44
CA LEU A 42 19.76 -7.18 37.69
C LEU A 42 18.45 -7.43 38.45
N VAL A 43 17.78 -8.56 38.24
CA VAL A 43 16.54 -8.92 38.92
C VAL A 43 16.78 -9.26 40.40
N LYS A 44 18.01 -9.63 40.82
CA LYS A 44 18.36 -9.90 42.23
C LYS A 44 18.80 -8.67 43.02
N ALA A 45 18.90 -7.50 42.42
CA ALA A 45 19.47 -6.30 43.05
C ALA A 45 18.43 -5.20 43.37
N VAL A 46 17.13 -5.46 43.27
CA VAL A 46 16.09 -4.47 43.62
C VAL A 46 15.55 -4.76 45.03
N PRO A 47 15.80 -3.89 46.00
CA PRO A 47 15.14 -3.98 47.33
C PRO A 47 13.69 -3.50 47.18
N SER A 48 12.77 -4.25 47.80
CA SER A 48 11.36 -3.91 47.96
C SER A 48 11.19 -2.62 48.74
N TRP A 49 10.59 -1.60 48.16
CA TRP A 49 10.13 -0.43 48.91
C TRP A 49 8.60 -0.41 48.89
N ASN A 50 8.08 -0.73 50.06
CA ASN A 50 6.66 -0.63 50.41
C ASN A 50 6.54 0.49 51.44
N SER A 51 5.74 1.51 51.17
CA SER A 51 5.03 2.28 52.19
C SER A 51 4.25 3.41 51.52
N GLY A 52 3.00 3.32 51.69
CA GLY A 52 1.94 4.22 51.52
C GLY A 52 1.95 5.43 52.41
N THR A 53 1.30 6.46 51.99
CA THR A 53 0.54 7.39 52.84
C THR A 53 -0.54 8.14 52.04
N GLN A 54 -1.62 8.35 52.74
CA GLN A 54 -2.93 8.86 52.34
C GLN A 54 -3.00 10.37 52.04
N LEU A 55 -3.96 10.71 51.23
CA LEU A 55 -4.90 11.84 51.22
C LEU A 55 -4.57 13.14 51.97
N ASN A 56 -4.67 14.29 51.31
CA ASN A 56 -5.55 15.34 51.79
C ASN A 56 -6.06 16.26 50.67
N LYS A 57 -7.38 16.47 50.72
CA LYS A 57 -8.13 17.50 49.96
C LYS A 57 -7.92 18.84 50.67
N SER A 58 -7.81 19.94 49.89
CA SER A 58 -8.42 21.19 50.27
C SER A 58 -8.60 22.11 49.02
N SER A 59 -9.81 22.55 48.92
CA SER A 59 -10.43 23.57 48.11
C SER A 59 -9.92 24.97 48.38
N ALA A 60 -9.91 25.84 47.34
CA ALA A 60 -10.64 27.09 47.29
C ALA A 60 -10.18 28.03 46.16
N SER A 61 -11.09 28.41 45.31
CA SER A 61 -11.10 29.64 44.51
C SER A 61 -11.47 30.83 45.45
N PRO A 62 -11.15 32.10 45.18
CA PRO A 62 -11.87 32.89 44.21
C PRO A 62 -11.07 33.98 43.46
N ALA A 63 -11.62 34.48 42.39
CA ALA A 63 -11.40 35.81 41.76
C ALA A 63 -12.03 36.91 42.64
N PRO A 64 -11.99 38.19 42.32
CA PRO A 64 -11.84 38.90 41.05
C PRO A 64 -11.12 40.30 41.08
N SER A 65 -10.98 40.90 39.90
CA SER A 65 -11.35 42.30 39.60
C SER A 65 -10.33 43.45 39.64
N GLN A 66 -10.42 44.21 38.58
CA GLN A 66 -10.39 45.66 38.29
C GLN A 66 -9.07 46.17 37.75
N ALA A 67 -9.05 46.72 36.61
CA ALA A 67 -9.65 47.87 35.92
C ALA A 67 -8.61 48.98 35.68
N ALA A 68 -8.52 49.33 34.39
CA ALA A 68 -8.36 50.62 33.77
C ALA A 68 -7.19 51.54 34.22
N GLU A 69 -6.44 51.99 33.21
CA GLU A 69 -6.32 53.41 32.88
C GLU A 69 -5.50 53.64 31.60
N THR A 70 -6.10 54.36 30.65
CA THR A 70 -5.44 55.08 29.56
C THR A 70 -4.97 56.42 30.05
N PRO A 71 -3.86 56.95 29.55
CA PRO A 71 -3.94 58.30 28.98
C PRO A 71 -3.08 58.54 27.73
N VAL A 72 -3.72 59.21 26.78
CA VAL A 72 -3.43 60.53 26.21
C VAL A 72 -2.23 60.70 25.26
N LEU A 73 -2.62 61.11 24.06
CA LEU A 73 -1.97 61.76 22.94
C LEU A 73 -0.84 62.74 23.28
N SER A 74 0.23 62.70 22.48
CA SER A 74 0.97 63.89 22.14
C SER A 74 1.66 63.80 20.77
N GLU A 75 1.21 64.63 19.87
CA GLU A 75 1.83 65.43 18.83
C GLU A 75 2.90 64.85 17.89
N SER A 76 2.56 64.97 16.64
CA SER A 76 3.33 64.90 15.39
C SER A 76 4.34 66.06 15.28
N PRO A 77 5.48 65.83 14.65
CA PRO A 77 6.06 66.86 13.78
C PRO A 77 6.17 66.39 12.32
N SER A 78 6.03 67.37 11.48
CA SER A 78 5.95 67.51 10.05
C SER A 78 7.16 67.01 9.24
N PRO A 79 7.05 66.93 7.94
CA PRO A 79 7.75 65.91 7.09
C PRO A 79 9.13 66.39 6.64
N THR A 80 10.05 65.44 6.59
CA THR A 80 11.34 65.62 5.89
C THR A 80 11.33 64.79 4.62
N GLU A 81 11.83 65.39 3.56
CA GLU A 81 11.81 64.97 2.16
C GLU A 81 12.33 63.53 1.92
N THR A 82 11.59 62.81 1.09
CA THR A 82 11.89 61.49 0.55
C THR A 82 13.02 61.58 -0.48
N PRO A 83 14.10 60.82 -0.36
CA PRO A 83 14.97 60.52 -1.51
C PRO A 83 14.28 59.52 -2.43
N ALA A 84 14.46 59.70 -3.73
CA ALA A 84 13.92 58.85 -4.80
C ALA A 84 14.21 57.36 -4.59
N PRO A 85 13.31 56.44 -5.05
CA PRO A 85 13.52 55.01 -4.90
C PRO A 85 14.68 54.57 -5.79
N SER A 86 15.72 54.03 -5.14
CA SER A 86 16.71 53.22 -5.80
C SER A 86 16.01 51.94 -6.32
N GLU A 87 16.15 51.65 -7.59
CA GLU A 87 15.66 50.41 -8.19
C GLU A 87 16.21 49.23 -7.37
N SER A 88 15.30 48.56 -6.67
CA SER A 88 15.55 47.28 -6.03
C SER A 88 15.79 46.29 -7.15
N VAL A 89 17.04 45.87 -7.34
CA VAL A 89 17.36 44.68 -8.13
C VAL A 89 16.73 43.53 -7.36
N GLU A 90 15.65 42.96 -7.89
CA GLU A 90 15.13 41.65 -7.45
C GLU A 90 16.31 40.70 -7.35
N PRO A 91 16.51 40.00 -6.22
CA PRO A 91 17.47 38.93 -6.19
C PRO A 91 17.00 37.86 -7.20
N SER A 92 17.78 37.68 -8.27
CA SER A 92 17.64 36.53 -9.16
C SER A 92 17.67 35.32 -8.27
N ALA A 93 16.56 34.58 -8.21
CA ALA A 93 16.51 33.30 -7.50
C ALA A 93 17.66 32.46 -8.06
N GLU A 94 18.61 32.07 -7.22
CA GLU A 94 19.59 31.06 -7.60
C GLU A 94 18.81 29.85 -8.09
N PRO A 95 19.17 29.26 -9.25
CA PRO A 95 18.47 28.06 -9.73
C PRO A 95 18.64 26.98 -8.65
N THR A 96 17.53 26.52 -8.13
CA THR A 96 17.51 25.33 -7.26
C THR A 96 18.30 24.23 -7.98
N PRO A 97 19.31 23.61 -7.37
CA PRO A 97 20.09 22.57 -8.03
C PRO A 97 19.14 21.52 -8.56
N ALA A 98 19.28 21.17 -9.86
CA ALA A 98 18.44 20.17 -10.47
C ALA A 98 18.61 18.86 -9.69
N ARG A 99 17.48 18.33 -9.18
CA ARG A 99 17.47 17.07 -8.47
C ARG A 99 17.54 15.93 -9.49
N GLY A 100 18.57 15.08 -9.37
CA GLY A 100 18.80 13.94 -10.26
C GLY A 100 19.40 14.29 -11.62
N SER A 101 19.83 13.27 -12.33
CA SER A 101 20.36 13.33 -13.69
C SER A 101 20.09 12.04 -14.44
N GLY A 102 19.97 12.13 -15.77
CA GLY A 102 19.72 10.98 -16.64
C GLY A 102 18.35 10.35 -16.41
N VAL A 103 18.23 9.08 -16.76
CA VAL A 103 16.97 8.32 -16.67
C VAL A 103 17.00 7.44 -15.41
N GLN A 104 16.04 7.67 -14.52
CA GLN A 104 15.81 6.87 -13.31
C GLN A 104 14.49 6.13 -13.41
N SER A 105 14.38 4.95 -12.78
CA SER A 105 13.15 4.18 -12.79
C SER A 105 12.93 3.35 -11.53
N ILE A 106 11.65 3.10 -11.23
CA ILE A 106 11.20 2.23 -10.15
C ILE A 106 10.05 1.35 -10.64
N THR A 107 10.04 0.09 -10.24
CA THR A 107 9.00 -0.87 -10.61
C THR A 107 8.06 -1.15 -9.44
N PHE A 108 6.75 -1.21 -9.76
CA PHE A 108 5.71 -1.50 -8.79
C PHE A 108 4.93 -2.75 -9.14
N GLY A 109 4.61 -3.54 -8.11
CA GLY A 109 3.57 -4.56 -8.13
C GLY A 109 2.37 -4.11 -7.30
N ALA A 110 1.15 -4.36 -7.75
CA ALA A 110 -0.05 -4.04 -7.01
C ALA A 110 -1.05 -5.19 -7.05
N VAL A 111 -1.64 -5.49 -5.89
CA VAL A 111 -2.73 -6.46 -5.75
C VAL A 111 -3.94 -5.81 -5.10
N GLY A 112 -5.11 -6.41 -5.32
CA GLY A 112 -6.37 -5.93 -4.75
C GLY A 112 -6.55 -6.29 -3.28
N SER A 113 -7.79 -6.50 -2.89
CA SER A 113 -8.21 -6.70 -1.51
C SER A 113 -7.60 -7.96 -0.90
N ILE A 114 -7.02 -7.81 0.31
CA ILE A 114 -6.59 -8.90 1.18
C ILE A 114 -7.54 -8.89 2.38
N MET A 115 -8.49 -9.81 2.34
CA MET A 115 -9.51 -9.99 3.37
C MET A 115 -9.26 -11.29 4.13
N MET A 116 -9.69 -11.35 5.38
CA MET A 116 -9.57 -12.55 6.18
C MET A 116 -10.95 -13.02 6.62
N HIS A 117 -11.24 -14.28 6.34
CA HIS A 117 -12.47 -14.93 6.76
C HIS A 117 -12.20 -16.16 7.63
N ALA A 118 -13.24 -16.71 8.24
CA ALA A 118 -13.11 -17.84 9.17
C ALA A 118 -12.42 -19.07 8.55
N HIS A 119 -12.60 -19.30 7.24
CA HIS A 119 -12.00 -20.46 6.56
C HIS A 119 -10.48 -20.30 6.39
N GLU A 120 -9.97 -19.11 6.03
CA GLU A 120 -8.54 -18.84 5.95
C GLU A 120 -7.89 -18.90 7.33
N LEU A 121 -8.52 -18.30 8.34
CA LEU A 121 -8.06 -18.42 9.73
C LEU A 121 -7.96 -19.89 10.17
N GLN A 122 -8.98 -20.70 9.85
CA GLN A 122 -8.95 -22.14 10.15
C GLN A 122 -7.86 -22.87 9.39
N ALA A 123 -7.65 -22.54 8.11
CA ALA A 123 -6.62 -23.15 7.26
C ALA A 123 -5.20 -22.81 7.75
N ALA A 124 -4.97 -21.56 8.14
CA ALA A 124 -3.68 -21.08 8.64
C ALA A 124 -3.38 -21.55 10.08
N LYS A 125 -4.37 -22.05 10.83
CA LYS A 125 -4.19 -22.42 12.24
C LYS A 125 -3.25 -23.60 12.41
N THR A 126 -2.15 -23.38 13.15
CA THR A 126 -1.13 -24.41 13.46
C THR A 126 -0.87 -24.42 14.98
N GLY A 127 -1.48 -25.39 15.68
CA GLY A 127 -1.45 -25.42 17.13
C GLY A 127 -2.09 -24.19 17.76
N ASN A 128 -1.30 -23.41 18.51
CA ASN A 128 -1.73 -22.14 19.13
C ASN A 128 -1.32 -20.91 18.31
N SER A 129 -0.81 -21.08 17.08
CA SER A 129 -0.34 -20.03 16.21
C SER A 129 -1.02 -20.09 14.84
N TYR A 130 -0.59 -19.24 13.90
CA TYR A 130 -1.06 -19.19 12.53
C TYR A 130 0.11 -19.17 11.56
N ASP A 131 -0.02 -19.83 10.41
CA ASP A 131 0.94 -19.83 9.30
C ASP A 131 0.19 -19.58 7.99
N PHE A 132 0.40 -18.43 7.40
CA PHE A 132 -0.17 -18.02 6.10
C PHE A 132 0.83 -18.17 4.95
N GLY A 133 2.04 -18.67 5.19
CA GLY A 133 3.10 -18.72 4.20
C GLY A 133 2.70 -19.50 2.94
N SER A 134 1.97 -20.64 3.10
CA SER A 134 1.51 -21.44 1.99
C SER A 134 0.52 -20.73 1.06
N PHE A 135 -0.21 -19.71 1.54
CA PHE A 135 -1.20 -18.98 0.74
C PHE A 135 -0.51 -18.23 -0.40
N PHE A 136 0.67 -17.62 -0.12
CA PHE A 136 1.40 -16.77 -1.04
C PHE A 136 2.56 -17.47 -1.77
N ALA A 137 2.98 -18.66 -1.30
CA ALA A 137 4.22 -19.29 -1.74
C ALA A 137 4.33 -19.49 -3.27
N ARG A 138 3.22 -19.77 -3.97
CA ARG A 138 3.24 -19.95 -5.43
C ARG A 138 3.31 -18.64 -6.21
N VAL A 139 2.82 -17.55 -5.63
CA VAL A 139 2.83 -16.22 -6.25
C VAL A 139 3.98 -15.35 -5.76
N GLN A 140 4.72 -15.81 -4.75
CA GLN A 140 5.88 -15.12 -4.21
C GLN A 140 6.88 -14.64 -5.29
N PRO A 141 7.22 -15.43 -6.35
CA PRO A 141 8.12 -14.93 -7.39
C PRO A 141 7.58 -13.73 -8.16
N TYR A 142 6.25 -13.59 -8.28
CA TYR A 142 5.60 -12.44 -8.93
C TYR A 142 5.53 -11.22 -8.02
N LEU A 143 5.31 -11.44 -6.71
CA LEU A 143 5.26 -10.38 -5.72
C LEU A 143 6.64 -9.78 -5.43
N SER A 144 7.68 -10.61 -5.36
CA SER A 144 9.05 -10.19 -5.06
C SER A 144 9.88 -9.77 -6.29
N TRP A 145 9.25 -9.66 -7.45
CA TRP A 145 9.90 -9.25 -8.69
C TRP A 145 10.18 -7.75 -8.74
N GLN A 146 9.27 -6.96 -8.18
CA GLN A 146 9.26 -5.52 -8.27
C GLN A 146 10.13 -4.88 -7.17
N ASP A 147 10.44 -3.61 -7.31
CA ASP A 147 11.12 -2.83 -6.27
C ASP A 147 10.18 -2.61 -5.07
N VAL A 148 8.89 -2.35 -5.34
CA VAL A 148 7.84 -2.14 -4.33
C VAL A 148 6.59 -2.92 -4.72
N THR A 149 6.09 -3.75 -3.81
CA THR A 149 4.80 -4.45 -3.97
C THR A 149 3.80 -3.97 -2.92
N LEU A 150 2.63 -3.56 -3.42
CA LEU A 150 1.54 -2.96 -2.68
C LEU A 150 0.29 -3.85 -2.68
N GLY A 151 -0.40 -3.94 -1.54
CA GLY A 151 -1.73 -4.57 -1.42
C GLY A 151 -2.69 -3.73 -0.60
N THR A 152 -4.01 -3.91 -0.80
CA THR A 152 -5.03 -3.27 0.05
C THR A 152 -5.44 -4.24 1.15
N LEU A 153 -5.15 -3.89 2.39
CA LEU A 153 -5.53 -4.70 3.55
C LEU A 153 -6.93 -4.30 4.03
N GLU A 154 -7.89 -5.20 3.85
CA GLU A 154 -9.29 -5.01 4.22
C GLU A 154 -9.69 -5.85 5.45
N THR A 155 -8.76 -6.04 6.36
CA THR A 155 -8.99 -6.68 7.66
C THR A 155 -8.18 -5.97 8.73
N THR A 156 -8.71 -5.85 9.95
CA THR A 156 -7.98 -5.29 11.07
C THR A 156 -7.06 -6.33 11.69
N ILE A 157 -5.96 -5.89 12.30
CA ILE A 157 -5.04 -6.77 13.00
C ILE A 157 -5.33 -6.73 14.50
N ALA A 158 -5.49 -7.90 15.10
CA ALA A 158 -5.80 -8.05 16.51
C ALA A 158 -4.79 -8.95 17.22
N SER A 159 -4.73 -8.86 18.54
CA SER A 159 -3.83 -9.66 19.37
C SER A 159 -4.48 -10.91 19.96
N ASP A 160 -5.81 -10.96 20.11
CA ASP A 160 -6.47 -11.97 20.95
C ASP A 160 -7.72 -12.62 20.32
N LYS A 161 -8.51 -11.89 19.56
CA LYS A 161 -9.76 -12.41 18.97
C LYS A 161 -9.75 -12.26 17.47
N PHE A 162 -9.76 -13.40 16.80
CA PHE A 162 -9.72 -13.46 15.35
C PHE A 162 -11.07 -13.96 14.81
N ASP A 163 -11.59 -13.26 13.81
CA ASP A 163 -12.87 -13.55 13.18
C ASP A 163 -12.88 -13.05 11.72
N GLU A 164 -14.03 -12.89 11.12
CA GLU A 164 -14.17 -12.45 9.73
C GLU A 164 -13.66 -11.04 9.45
N THR A 165 -13.39 -10.24 10.48
CA THR A 165 -12.91 -8.85 10.35
C THR A 165 -11.55 -8.61 11.01
N ARG A 166 -11.02 -9.61 11.74
CA ARG A 166 -9.79 -9.48 12.55
C ARG A 166 -8.85 -10.64 12.33
N ALA A 167 -7.65 -10.33 11.87
CA ALA A 167 -6.59 -11.28 11.62
C ALA A 167 -5.45 -11.18 12.66
N PRO A 168 -4.70 -12.27 12.87
CA PRO A 168 -3.47 -12.24 13.65
C PRO A 168 -2.32 -11.58 12.87
N ALA A 169 -1.36 -10.96 13.58
CA ALA A 169 -0.21 -10.29 12.97
C ALA A 169 0.68 -11.21 12.10
N GLN A 170 0.58 -12.53 12.26
CA GLN A 170 1.25 -13.51 11.39
C GLN A 170 0.86 -13.38 9.91
N LEU A 171 -0.33 -12.82 9.61
CA LEU A 171 -0.70 -12.48 8.23
C LEU A 171 0.28 -11.45 7.65
N LEU A 172 0.57 -10.38 8.37
CA LEU A 172 1.52 -9.34 7.94
C LEU A 172 2.94 -9.90 7.77
N THR A 173 3.38 -10.77 8.70
CA THR A 173 4.65 -11.46 8.59
C THR A 173 4.72 -12.33 7.32
N ALA A 174 3.65 -13.04 7.00
CA ALA A 174 3.58 -13.83 5.79
C ALA A 174 3.60 -12.95 4.53
N MET A 175 2.88 -11.83 4.53
CA MET A 175 2.91 -10.86 3.45
C MET A 175 4.33 -10.32 3.23
N LYS A 176 5.01 -9.83 4.29
CA LYS A 176 6.39 -9.32 4.20
C LYS A 176 7.35 -10.37 3.64
N ASN A 177 7.29 -11.60 4.16
CA ASN A 177 8.16 -12.69 3.73
C ASN A 177 7.92 -13.14 2.28
N ASN A 178 6.76 -12.82 1.72
CA ASN A 178 6.40 -13.14 0.35
C ASN A 178 6.47 -11.95 -0.61
N GLY A 179 7.08 -10.84 -0.19
CA GLY A 179 7.48 -9.76 -1.09
C GLY A 179 6.56 -8.53 -1.09
N PHE A 180 5.67 -8.40 -0.10
CA PHE A 180 4.95 -7.14 0.11
C PHE A 180 5.84 -6.12 0.84
N ASP A 181 5.73 -4.86 0.45
CA ASP A 181 6.46 -3.73 1.03
C ASP A 181 5.53 -2.68 1.62
N LEU A 182 4.34 -2.52 1.05
CA LEU A 182 3.39 -1.47 1.37
C LEU A 182 1.97 -2.01 1.44
N VAL A 183 1.18 -1.51 2.39
CA VAL A 183 -0.26 -1.76 2.45
C VAL A 183 -1.06 -0.46 2.48
N SER A 184 -2.10 -0.40 1.64
CA SER A 184 -3.18 0.58 1.73
C SER A 184 -4.12 0.13 2.84
N LEU A 185 -4.40 1.01 3.79
CA LEU A 185 -5.25 0.76 4.96
C LEU A 185 -6.59 1.51 4.92
N ALA A 186 -6.79 2.44 3.98
CA ALA A 186 -8.08 3.10 3.81
C ALA A 186 -9.09 2.11 3.22
N SER A 187 -9.79 1.38 4.09
CA SER A 187 -10.76 0.36 3.72
C SER A 187 -12.06 0.51 4.50
N ALA A 188 -13.15 -0.07 3.96
CA ALA A 188 -14.45 -0.07 4.62
C ALA A 188 -14.41 -0.72 6.01
N GLN A 189 -13.54 -1.73 6.18
CA GLN A 189 -13.44 -2.54 7.39
C GLN A 189 -12.44 -1.99 8.43
N ILE A 190 -11.64 -0.97 8.09
CA ILE A 190 -10.57 -0.50 8.98
C ILE A 190 -11.08 -0.03 10.36
N LEU A 191 -12.31 0.45 10.44
CA LEU A 191 -12.96 0.87 11.68
C LEU A 191 -13.89 -0.20 12.30
N ASP A 192 -13.88 -1.44 11.81
CA ASP A 192 -14.73 -2.52 12.35
C ASP A 192 -14.41 -2.87 13.80
N SER A 193 -13.17 -2.65 14.21
CA SER A 193 -12.69 -2.79 15.59
C SER A 193 -12.49 -1.44 16.28
N ASP A 194 -13.26 -0.43 15.90
CA ASP A 194 -13.18 0.96 16.36
C ASP A 194 -11.83 1.66 16.04
N ILE A 195 -11.67 2.90 16.53
CA ILE A 195 -10.43 3.68 16.37
C ILE A 195 -9.22 2.95 16.95
N ALA A 196 -9.39 2.32 18.11
CA ALA A 196 -8.30 1.58 18.76
C ALA A 196 -7.84 0.39 17.91
N GLY A 197 -8.77 -0.32 17.24
CA GLY A 197 -8.44 -1.41 16.32
C GLY A 197 -7.70 -0.93 15.07
N ALA A 198 -8.11 0.21 14.50
CA ALA A 198 -7.41 0.82 13.38
C ALA A 198 -5.97 1.23 13.76
N GLN A 199 -5.79 1.89 14.91
CA GLN A 199 -4.49 2.29 15.44
C GLN A 199 -3.59 1.07 15.73
N ALA A 200 -4.16 0.00 16.32
CA ALA A 200 -3.44 -1.26 16.55
C ALA A 200 -3.01 -1.90 15.22
N THR A 201 -3.84 -1.82 14.18
CA THR A 201 -3.50 -2.31 12.83
C THR A 201 -2.33 -1.52 12.24
N VAL A 202 -2.34 -0.19 12.31
CA VAL A 202 -1.22 0.65 11.87
C VAL A 202 0.07 0.28 12.58
N GLN A 203 0.00 0.09 13.91
CA GLN A 203 1.17 -0.31 14.71
C GLN A 203 1.68 -1.70 14.32
N ALA A 204 0.78 -2.68 14.14
CA ALA A 204 1.14 -4.04 13.74
C ALA A 204 1.81 -4.08 12.34
N VAL A 205 1.33 -3.26 11.40
CA VAL A 205 1.94 -3.11 10.07
C VAL A 205 3.36 -2.59 10.19
N LYS A 206 3.57 -1.56 11.02
CA LYS A 206 4.92 -1.02 11.28
C LYS A 206 5.85 -2.05 11.93
N GLU A 207 5.34 -2.84 12.89
CA GLU A 207 6.11 -3.91 13.56
C GLU A 207 6.49 -5.06 12.61
N ALA A 208 5.68 -5.28 11.57
CA ALA A 208 5.97 -6.22 10.49
C ALA A 208 6.93 -5.65 9.43
N GLU A 209 7.48 -4.45 9.62
CA GLU A 209 8.36 -3.75 8.68
C GLU A 209 7.72 -3.50 7.31
N LEU A 210 6.40 -3.30 7.29
CA LEU A 210 5.64 -2.87 6.13
C LEU A 210 5.39 -1.36 6.22
N LEU A 211 5.41 -0.69 5.07
CA LEU A 211 4.90 0.68 4.95
C LEU A 211 3.37 0.67 4.92
N SER A 212 2.74 1.77 5.34
CA SER A 212 1.29 1.93 5.21
C SER A 212 0.87 3.37 4.98
N THR A 213 -0.30 3.52 4.36
CA THR A 213 -0.96 4.81 4.16
C THR A 213 -2.48 4.61 4.19
N GLY A 214 -3.25 5.68 4.44
CA GLY A 214 -4.70 5.67 4.41
C GLY A 214 -5.38 5.49 5.76
N ALA A 215 -4.71 4.88 6.77
CA ALA A 215 -5.10 4.93 8.17
C ALA A 215 -3.90 5.30 9.03
N TYR A 216 -4.14 5.97 10.16
CA TYR A 216 -3.11 6.63 10.94
C TYR A 216 -3.34 6.45 12.43
N ALA A 217 -2.24 6.31 13.17
CA ALA A 217 -2.26 6.21 14.63
C ALA A 217 -2.44 7.58 15.31
N SER A 218 -2.13 8.68 14.63
CA SER A 218 -2.26 10.04 15.16
C SER A 218 -2.67 11.04 14.07
N GLY A 219 -3.34 12.11 14.44
CA GLY A 219 -3.73 13.19 13.52
C GLY A 219 -2.53 13.92 12.90
N SER A 220 -1.34 13.91 13.55
CA SER A 220 -0.12 14.50 12.97
C SER A 220 0.41 13.71 11.76
N ASP A 221 0.16 12.40 11.71
CA ASP A 221 0.57 11.56 10.60
C ASP A 221 -0.46 11.60 9.47
N TYR A 222 -1.72 11.86 9.80
CA TYR A 222 -2.83 11.96 8.86
C TYR A 222 -2.61 13.00 7.76
N VAL A 223 -1.92 14.10 8.05
CA VAL A 223 -1.69 15.19 7.10
C VAL A 223 -0.52 14.95 6.15
N LYS A 224 0.29 13.94 6.37
CA LYS A 224 1.49 13.68 5.58
C LYS A 224 1.26 12.61 4.53
N PRO A 225 1.53 12.88 3.23
CA PRO A 225 1.60 11.82 2.23
C PRO A 225 2.74 10.85 2.54
N LEU A 226 2.56 9.57 2.19
CA LEU A 226 3.66 8.62 2.20
C LEU A 226 4.54 8.88 0.97
N ILE A 227 5.82 9.11 1.19
CA ILE A 227 6.80 9.28 0.11
C ILE A 227 7.70 8.05 0.05
N ILE A 228 7.80 7.44 -1.13
CA ILE A 228 8.77 6.39 -1.44
C ILE A 228 9.91 7.05 -2.20
N GLU A 229 11.13 6.78 -1.75
CA GLU A 229 12.34 7.29 -2.38
C GLU A 229 13.19 6.12 -2.90
N LYS A 230 13.64 6.23 -4.15
CA LYS A 230 14.60 5.30 -4.74
C LYS A 230 15.48 6.07 -5.72
N ASP A 231 16.79 6.01 -5.50
CA ASP A 231 17.75 6.84 -6.21
C ASP A 231 17.32 8.33 -6.08
N ASP A 232 17.12 9.02 -7.18
CA ASP A 232 16.64 10.41 -7.16
C ASP A 232 15.12 10.54 -7.33
N LEU A 233 14.39 9.42 -7.47
CA LEU A 233 12.94 9.42 -7.63
C LEU A 233 12.21 9.57 -6.29
N ARG A 234 11.15 10.38 -6.30
CA ARG A 234 10.24 10.57 -5.17
C ARG A 234 8.79 10.36 -5.60
N ILE A 235 8.16 9.37 -5.01
CA ILE A 235 6.81 8.93 -5.36
C ILE A 235 5.88 9.14 -4.15
N ALA A 236 4.86 9.98 -4.30
CA ALA A 236 3.81 10.11 -3.31
C ALA A 236 2.79 8.99 -3.47
N VAL A 237 2.48 8.30 -2.38
CA VAL A 237 1.42 7.28 -2.35
C VAL A 237 0.33 7.74 -1.42
N LEU A 238 -0.85 7.98 -1.99
CA LEU A 238 -2.07 8.38 -1.30
C LEU A 238 -3.02 7.18 -1.20
N SER A 239 -3.85 7.15 -0.17
CA SER A 239 -4.83 6.08 -0.01
C SER A 239 -6.12 6.62 0.60
N TYR A 240 -7.26 6.29 -0.03
CA TYR A 240 -8.58 6.76 0.35
C TYR A 240 -9.62 5.65 0.35
N THR A 241 -10.67 5.82 1.16
CA THR A 241 -11.91 5.06 1.04
C THR A 241 -13.10 5.99 0.84
N GLU A 242 -14.07 5.62 0.01
CA GLU A 242 -15.31 6.39 -0.11
C GLU A 242 -16.21 6.26 1.13
N LYS A 243 -16.10 5.17 1.88
CA LYS A 243 -16.86 4.93 3.11
C LYS A 243 -16.20 3.90 4.00
N THR A 244 -16.63 3.87 5.26
CA THR A 244 -16.38 2.77 6.20
C THR A 244 -17.70 2.11 6.61
N ASP A 245 -17.65 0.84 6.98
CA ASP A 245 -18.83 0.09 7.45
C ASP A 245 -19.30 0.61 8.81
N LYS A 246 -18.37 1.09 9.62
CA LYS A 246 -18.63 1.78 10.90
C LYS A 246 -17.95 3.14 10.91
N LEU A 247 -18.55 4.10 11.58
CA LEU A 247 -17.99 5.43 11.80
C LEU A 247 -18.12 5.80 13.28
N PRO A 248 -17.17 5.39 14.13
CA PRO A 248 -17.14 5.80 15.53
C PRO A 248 -16.94 7.31 15.68
N ASP A 249 -17.48 7.89 16.76
CA ASP A 249 -17.24 9.30 17.10
C ASP A 249 -15.72 9.57 17.24
N GLY A 250 -15.25 10.63 16.60
CA GLY A 250 -13.84 11.04 16.63
C GLY A 250 -12.92 10.32 15.65
N ALA A 251 -13.45 9.52 14.72
CA ALA A 251 -12.64 8.78 13.73
C ALA A 251 -12.14 9.63 12.55
N THR A 252 -12.45 10.92 12.48
CA THR A 252 -12.18 11.80 11.33
C THR A 252 -10.70 11.89 10.93
N ASP A 253 -9.79 11.76 11.90
CA ASP A 253 -8.34 11.85 11.68
C ASP A 253 -7.65 10.48 11.70
N THR A 254 -8.43 9.40 11.70
CA THR A 254 -7.92 8.03 11.73
C THR A 254 -7.84 7.42 10.34
N VAL A 255 -8.79 7.74 9.47
CA VAL A 255 -8.90 7.17 8.11
C VAL A 255 -9.11 8.29 7.09
N LYS A 256 -8.44 8.23 5.95
CA LYS A 256 -8.66 9.18 4.85
C LYS A 256 -9.87 8.79 4.02
N TYR A 257 -10.89 9.64 4.07
CA TYR A 257 -12.05 9.54 3.19
C TYR A 257 -11.78 10.27 1.88
N LEU A 258 -12.26 9.68 0.78
CA LEU A 258 -12.20 10.29 -0.53
C LEU A 258 -13.23 11.43 -0.63
N THR A 259 -12.77 12.64 -0.47
CA THR A 259 -13.51 13.89 -0.68
C THR A 259 -12.64 14.89 -1.42
N GLU A 260 -13.26 15.84 -2.13
CA GLU A 260 -12.51 16.92 -2.78
C GLU A 260 -11.59 17.65 -1.79
N ALA A 261 -12.10 17.97 -0.60
CA ALA A 261 -11.32 18.68 0.42
C ALA A 261 -10.10 17.89 0.91
N THR A 262 -10.24 16.57 1.12
CA THR A 262 -9.13 15.70 1.56
C THR A 262 -8.09 15.58 0.46
N PHE A 263 -8.52 15.33 -0.78
CA PHE A 263 -7.63 15.20 -1.93
C PHE A 263 -6.90 16.51 -2.23
N ASP A 264 -7.60 17.65 -2.26
CA ASP A 264 -7.00 18.97 -2.43
C ASP A 264 -5.96 19.30 -1.35
N ASN A 265 -6.23 18.91 -0.10
CA ASN A 265 -5.28 19.10 0.98
C ASN A 265 -3.99 18.29 0.77
N ASP A 266 -4.11 17.03 0.38
CA ASP A 266 -2.95 16.19 0.09
C ASP A 266 -2.17 16.72 -1.12
N LEU A 267 -2.83 17.17 -2.18
CA LEU A 267 -2.16 17.82 -3.31
C LEU A 267 -1.41 19.09 -2.90
N LYS A 268 -1.98 19.90 -1.98
CA LYS A 268 -1.28 21.08 -1.45
C LYS A 268 -0.01 20.68 -0.69
N GLN A 269 -0.06 19.61 0.10
CA GLN A 269 1.13 19.09 0.80
C GLN A 269 2.20 18.60 -0.20
N ILE A 270 1.79 17.86 -1.23
CA ILE A 270 2.70 17.37 -2.28
C ILE A 270 3.35 18.55 -3.04
N ARG A 271 2.56 19.54 -3.43
CA ARG A 271 3.05 20.72 -4.16
C ARG A 271 3.88 21.69 -3.31
N ALA A 272 3.71 21.67 -2.00
CA ALA A 272 4.50 22.45 -1.06
C ALA A 272 5.83 21.79 -0.69
N ASP A 273 6.07 20.54 -1.11
CA ASP A 273 7.33 19.85 -0.88
C ASP A 273 8.41 20.42 -1.81
N GLU A 274 9.28 21.24 -1.25
CA GLU A 274 10.36 21.93 -1.98
C GLU A 274 11.35 20.95 -2.65
N THR A 275 11.42 19.71 -2.19
CA THR A 275 12.25 18.69 -2.81
C THR A 275 11.62 18.07 -4.04
N GLY A 276 10.35 18.37 -4.30
CA GLY A 276 9.58 17.94 -5.46
C GLY A 276 9.12 16.47 -5.38
N ILE A 277 7.99 16.18 -6.01
CA ILE A 277 7.46 14.83 -6.19
C ILE A 277 7.40 14.53 -7.69
N ASP A 278 7.91 13.36 -8.11
CA ASP A 278 7.96 12.99 -9.51
C ASP A 278 6.69 12.28 -9.97
N PHE A 279 6.15 11.41 -9.10
CA PHE A 279 4.95 10.61 -9.39
C PHE A 279 3.97 10.59 -8.23
N ILE A 280 2.69 10.48 -8.57
CA ILE A 280 1.60 10.33 -7.59
C ILE A 280 0.85 9.03 -7.89
N ILE A 281 0.80 8.12 -6.91
CA ILE A 281 -0.02 6.92 -6.93
C ILE A 281 -1.19 7.11 -5.96
N VAL A 282 -2.41 6.83 -6.40
CA VAL A 282 -3.61 6.84 -5.57
C VAL A 282 -4.14 5.43 -5.42
N CYS A 283 -4.21 4.92 -4.19
CA CYS A 283 -4.97 3.74 -3.83
C CYS A 283 -6.37 4.17 -3.41
N VAL A 284 -7.42 3.56 -3.95
CA VAL A 284 -8.78 3.93 -3.60
C VAL A 284 -9.66 2.71 -3.40
N GLN A 285 -10.33 2.65 -2.26
CA GLN A 285 -11.42 1.71 -2.05
C GLN A 285 -12.74 2.42 -2.37
N TRP A 286 -13.36 1.98 -3.46
CA TRP A 286 -14.66 2.48 -3.89
C TRP A 286 -15.79 2.00 -2.97
N SER A 287 -16.96 2.59 -3.09
CA SER A 287 -18.17 2.06 -2.45
C SER A 287 -18.93 1.14 -3.40
N GLY A 288 -19.33 -0.02 -2.90
CA GLY A 288 -20.16 -0.98 -3.64
C GLY A 288 -19.36 -2.07 -4.38
N ASP A 289 -20.08 -3.12 -4.79
CA ASP A 289 -19.57 -4.36 -5.39
C ASP A 289 -20.04 -4.56 -6.84
N SER A 290 -20.33 -3.47 -7.56
CA SER A 290 -20.78 -3.51 -8.95
C SER A 290 -19.71 -4.10 -9.87
N ALA A 291 -20.14 -4.93 -10.81
CA ALA A 291 -19.25 -5.37 -11.91
C ALA A 291 -19.00 -4.25 -12.92
N GLU A 292 -19.98 -3.37 -13.10
CA GLU A 292 -19.92 -2.22 -14.00
C GLU A 292 -19.34 -1.00 -13.29
N LEU A 293 -18.60 -0.17 -14.02
CA LEU A 293 -18.09 1.09 -13.50
C LEU A 293 -19.22 2.05 -13.12
N THR A 294 -19.17 2.55 -11.91
CA THR A 294 -20.09 3.60 -11.45
C THR A 294 -19.69 4.96 -12.03
N ASP A 295 -20.66 5.89 -12.03
CA ASP A 295 -20.37 7.27 -12.45
C ASP A 295 -19.42 7.98 -11.47
N SER A 296 -19.48 7.64 -10.17
CA SER A 296 -18.52 8.13 -9.15
C SER A 296 -17.08 7.71 -9.49
N GLN A 297 -16.86 6.42 -9.80
CA GLN A 297 -15.54 5.92 -10.19
C GLN A 297 -14.98 6.67 -11.42
N LYS A 298 -15.80 6.87 -12.44
CA LYS A 298 -15.40 7.59 -13.66
C LYS A 298 -15.08 9.06 -13.37
N ALA A 299 -15.91 9.73 -12.56
CA ALA A 299 -15.71 11.13 -12.19
C ALA A 299 -14.41 11.30 -11.38
N TRP A 300 -14.17 10.46 -10.40
CA TRP A 300 -12.93 10.51 -9.62
C TRP A 300 -11.69 10.17 -10.46
N ALA A 301 -11.77 9.18 -11.33
CA ALA A 301 -10.66 8.86 -12.25
C ALA A 301 -10.30 10.06 -13.14
N GLN A 302 -11.30 10.82 -13.62
CA GLN A 302 -11.07 12.06 -14.36
C GLN A 302 -10.48 13.16 -13.45
N THR A 303 -10.98 13.31 -12.21
CA THR A 303 -10.46 14.27 -11.24
C THR A 303 -8.98 13.98 -10.93
N PHE A 304 -8.61 12.71 -10.75
CA PHE A 304 -7.23 12.30 -10.55
C PHE A 304 -6.35 12.64 -11.76
N ALA A 305 -6.81 12.31 -12.96
CA ALA A 305 -6.09 12.61 -14.20
C ALA A 305 -5.91 14.13 -14.40
N ASP A 306 -6.92 14.93 -14.11
CA ASP A 306 -6.88 16.40 -14.22
C ASP A 306 -5.95 17.06 -13.16
N ASN A 307 -5.45 16.29 -12.22
CA ASN A 307 -4.55 16.74 -11.16
C ASN A 307 -3.19 16.04 -11.12
N ASP A 308 -2.75 15.50 -12.28
CA ASP A 308 -1.44 14.89 -12.47
C ASP A 308 -1.16 13.62 -11.64
N VAL A 309 -2.21 12.89 -11.24
CA VAL A 309 -2.03 11.55 -10.70
C VAL A 309 -1.57 10.63 -11.83
N ASP A 310 -0.52 9.86 -11.60
CA ASP A 310 0.07 8.97 -12.61
C ASP A 310 -0.58 7.59 -12.64
N VAL A 311 -0.93 7.04 -11.46
CA VAL A 311 -1.52 5.71 -11.33
C VAL A 311 -2.64 5.71 -10.29
N VAL A 312 -3.77 5.07 -10.62
CA VAL A 312 -4.89 4.80 -9.72
C VAL A 312 -5.08 3.30 -9.56
N LEU A 313 -5.08 2.82 -8.33
CA LEU A 313 -5.23 1.42 -7.94
C LEU A 313 -6.52 1.27 -7.12
N GLY A 314 -7.58 0.82 -7.78
CA GLY A 314 -8.90 0.67 -7.19
C GLY A 314 -9.16 -0.73 -6.63
N THR A 315 -10.01 -0.79 -5.61
CA THR A 315 -10.51 -2.02 -4.96
C THR A 315 -11.99 -1.89 -4.59
N CYS A 316 -12.54 -2.86 -3.88
CA CYS A 316 -13.90 -2.98 -3.36
C CYS A 316 -14.94 -3.66 -4.27
N ALA A 317 -14.83 -3.63 -5.59
CA ALA A 317 -15.76 -4.41 -6.42
C ALA A 317 -15.61 -5.93 -6.20
N HIS A 318 -14.59 -6.36 -5.46
CA HIS A 318 -14.20 -7.76 -5.17
C HIS A 318 -14.03 -8.61 -6.44
N ARG A 319 -14.10 -8.00 -7.60
CA ARG A 319 -13.84 -8.58 -8.92
C ARG A 319 -13.10 -7.55 -9.76
N GLN A 320 -12.50 -8.00 -10.85
CA GLN A 320 -11.79 -7.11 -11.75
C GLN A 320 -12.77 -6.16 -12.44
N GLN A 321 -12.33 -4.92 -12.63
CA GLN A 321 -12.94 -3.93 -13.50
C GLN A 321 -11.89 -3.41 -14.48
N SER A 322 -12.27 -2.50 -15.37
CA SER A 322 -11.43 -2.00 -16.45
C SER A 322 -10.05 -1.51 -15.98
N LEU A 323 -9.02 -1.85 -16.75
CA LEU A 323 -7.68 -1.29 -16.69
C LEU A 323 -7.46 -0.45 -17.95
N THR A 324 -7.27 0.85 -17.81
CA THR A 324 -7.22 1.78 -18.93
C THR A 324 -6.40 3.02 -18.62
N TYR A 325 -6.15 3.83 -19.63
CA TYR A 325 -5.61 5.18 -19.44
C TYR A 325 -6.72 6.22 -19.53
N VAL A 326 -6.73 7.16 -18.61
CA VAL A 326 -7.60 8.34 -18.62
C VAL A 326 -6.76 9.55 -18.95
N GLN A 327 -7.21 10.34 -19.94
CA GLN A 327 -6.55 11.56 -20.38
C GLN A 327 -6.91 12.71 -19.44
N GLY A 328 -5.90 13.35 -18.85
CA GLY A 328 -6.07 14.57 -18.07
C GLY A 328 -6.17 15.81 -18.95
N LYS A 329 -6.64 16.91 -18.37
CA LYS A 329 -6.86 18.21 -19.05
C LYS A 329 -5.59 18.82 -19.66
N ASP A 330 -4.43 18.55 -19.07
CA ASP A 330 -3.15 19.11 -19.50
C ASP A 330 -2.38 18.16 -20.45
N GLY A 331 -3.02 17.10 -20.92
CA GLY A 331 -2.48 16.15 -21.89
C GLY A 331 -1.74 14.96 -21.27
N ASN A 332 -1.61 14.91 -19.95
CA ASN A 332 -1.08 13.78 -19.22
C ASN A 332 -1.99 12.55 -19.32
N ARG A 333 -1.44 11.38 -19.03
CA ARG A 333 -2.18 10.10 -19.05
C ARG A 333 -2.06 9.43 -17.68
N THR A 334 -3.19 9.11 -17.07
CA THR A 334 -3.26 8.36 -15.80
C THR A 334 -3.59 6.90 -16.09
N LEU A 335 -2.77 5.97 -15.61
CA LEU A 335 -3.10 4.55 -15.62
C LEU A 335 -4.14 4.28 -14.51
N VAL A 336 -5.33 3.81 -14.88
CA VAL A 336 -6.43 3.54 -13.95
C VAL A 336 -6.78 2.06 -13.98
N ALA A 337 -6.47 1.35 -12.90
CA ALA A 337 -7.03 0.04 -12.59
C ALA A 337 -8.24 0.26 -11.68
N TYR A 338 -9.45 0.23 -12.23
CA TYR A 338 -10.65 0.49 -11.44
C TYR A 338 -10.89 -0.55 -10.34
N SER A 339 -10.57 -1.81 -10.59
CA SER A 339 -10.50 -2.83 -9.53
C SER A 339 -9.57 -3.97 -9.90
N LEU A 340 -8.66 -4.31 -9.00
CA LEU A 340 -7.74 -5.44 -9.13
C LEU A 340 -8.34 -6.77 -8.66
N GLY A 341 -9.57 -6.77 -8.13
CA GLY A 341 -10.24 -7.95 -7.57
C GLY A 341 -9.82 -8.28 -6.15
N SER A 342 -10.36 -9.35 -5.58
CA SER A 342 -9.97 -9.86 -4.27
C SER A 342 -8.75 -10.77 -4.41
N PHE A 343 -7.61 -10.35 -3.85
CA PHE A 343 -6.39 -11.15 -3.89
C PHE A 343 -6.44 -12.32 -2.91
N LEU A 344 -7.01 -12.12 -1.74
CA LEU A 344 -7.30 -13.15 -0.75
C LEU A 344 -8.71 -12.95 -0.22
N ASP A 345 -9.63 -13.91 -0.48
CA ASP A 345 -11.04 -13.82 -0.11
C ASP A 345 -11.69 -15.19 -0.22
N ALA A 346 -12.05 -15.85 0.86
CA ALA A 346 -12.60 -17.21 0.88
C ALA A 346 -13.84 -17.43 0.01
N TYR A 347 -14.45 -16.39 -0.52
CA TYR A 347 -15.65 -16.49 -1.35
C TYR A 347 -15.31 -16.79 -2.81
N ARG A 348 -16.04 -17.74 -3.40
CA ARG A 348 -15.86 -18.16 -4.80
C ARG A 348 -16.99 -17.77 -5.74
N ASN A 349 -17.97 -17.04 -5.23
CA ASN A 349 -19.12 -16.60 -6.02
C ASN A 349 -18.80 -15.32 -6.78
N ASN A 350 -19.44 -15.14 -7.91
CA ASN A 350 -19.41 -13.89 -8.69
C ASN A 350 -17.99 -13.41 -9.10
N GLY A 351 -17.02 -14.30 -9.31
CA GLY A 351 -15.65 -13.90 -9.71
C GLY A 351 -14.77 -13.38 -8.59
N ARG A 352 -15.17 -13.52 -7.32
CA ARG A 352 -14.36 -13.10 -6.16
C ARG A 352 -13.15 -14.00 -5.89
N ASP A 353 -13.08 -15.17 -6.52
CA ASP A 353 -11.95 -16.10 -6.47
C ASP A 353 -10.83 -15.76 -7.47
N ALA A 354 -10.92 -14.62 -8.12
CA ALA A 354 -9.99 -14.18 -9.13
C ALA A 354 -9.39 -12.81 -8.78
N ALA A 355 -8.12 -12.61 -9.08
CA ALA A 355 -7.40 -11.37 -8.87
C ALA A 355 -6.35 -11.16 -9.97
N VAL A 356 -5.70 -10.00 -9.93
CA VAL A 356 -4.51 -9.74 -10.73
C VAL A 356 -3.37 -9.24 -9.85
N ILE A 357 -2.15 -9.56 -10.24
CA ILE A 357 -0.97 -8.81 -9.85
C ILE A 357 -0.67 -7.87 -11.00
N LEU A 358 -0.96 -6.59 -10.83
CA LEU A 358 -0.63 -5.53 -11.79
C LEU A 358 0.83 -5.14 -11.60
N ASN A 359 1.57 -4.99 -12.69
CA ASN A 359 2.94 -4.51 -12.65
C ASN A 359 3.08 -3.31 -13.59
N PHE A 360 3.83 -2.31 -13.18
CA PHE A 360 4.15 -1.14 -13.99
C PHE A 360 5.50 -0.55 -13.56
N LYS A 361 6.09 0.22 -14.43
CA LYS A 361 7.35 0.92 -14.22
C LYS A 361 7.13 2.42 -14.34
N LEU A 362 7.63 3.16 -13.38
CA LEU A 362 7.69 4.62 -13.40
C LEU A 362 9.11 5.02 -13.84
N THR A 363 9.19 5.84 -14.86
CA THR A 363 10.47 6.29 -15.43
C THR A 363 10.48 7.81 -15.55
N LYS A 364 11.53 8.44 -15.02
CA LYS A 364 11.78 9.89 -15.13
C LYS A 364 13.11 10.12 -15.83
N ASP A 365 13.07 10.90 -16.93
CA ASP A 365 14.26 11.48 -17.55
C ASP A 365 14.44 12.89 -16.98
N PHE A 366 15.38 13.04 -16.05
CA PHE A 366 15.64 14.31 -15.38
C PHE A 366 16.27 15.36 -16.31
N ASP A 367 16.96 14.91 -17.37
CA ASP A 367 17.61 15.82 -18.31
C ASP A 367 16.60 16.46 -19.27
N LYS A 368 15.46 15.79 -19.53
CA LYS A 368 14.38 16.28 -20.37
C LYS A 368 13.13 16.73 -19.61
N ASP A 369 13.09 16.49 -18.32
CA ASP A 369 11.91 16.64 -17.46
C ASP A 369 10.68 15.87 -17.97
N GLU A 370 10.90 14.64 -18.46
CA GLU A 370 9.85 13.76 -18.96
C GLU A 370 9.59 12.62 -17.98
N LYS A 371 8.31 12.30 -17.72
CA LYS A 371 7.91 11.15 -16.90
C LYS A 371 6.96 10.22 -17.65
N ASN A 372 7.05 8.91 -17.38
CA ASN A 372 6.23 7.91 -18.03
C ASN A 372 5.83 6.77 -17.08
N VAL A 373 4.62 6.25 -17.29
CA VAL A 373 4.17 4.96 -16.77
C VAL A 373 4.25 3.96 -17.91
N GLU A 374 5.14 2.99 -17.81
CA GLU A 374 5.45 2.05 -18.89
C GLU A 374 5.57 0.60 -18.40
N GLU A 375 5.79 -0.32 -19.32
CA GLU A 375 5.89 -1.77 -19.05
C GLU A 375 4.70 -2.31 -18.24
N VAL A 376 3.49 -1.80 -18.51
CA VAL A 376 2.28 -2.22 -17.80
C VAL A 376 1.93 -3.64 -18.20
N THR A 377 1.93 -4.52 -17.18
CA THR A 377 1.58 -5.94 -17.36
C THR A 377 0.74 -6.41 -16.18
N TYR A 378 -0.06 -7.45 -16.36
CA TYR A 378 -0.73 -8.09 -15.24
C TYR A 378 -0.59 -9.62 -15.30
N THR A 379 -0.65 -10.25 -14.13
CA THR A 379 -0.66 -11.70 -13.97
C THR A 379 -2.03 -12.11 -13.44
N PRO A 380 -2.81 -12.90 -14.19
CA PRO A 380 -4.10 -13.40 -13.71
C PRO A 380 -3.90 -14.43 -12.59
N ILE A 381 -4.50 -14.19 -11.44
CA ILE A 381 -4.39 -15.01 -10.23
C ILE A 381 -5.74 -15.65 -9.93
N TRP A 382 -5.71 -16.87 -9.44
CA TRP A 382 -6.84 -17.60 -8.92
C TRP A 382 -6.56 -18.09 -7.51
N GLU A 383 -7.53 -17.93 -6.61
CA GLU A 383 -7.47 -18.49 -5.27
C GLU A 383 -7.99 -19.93 -5.29
N LEU A 384 -7.09 -20.89 -5.18
CA LEU A 384 -7.44 -22.30 -5.02
C LEU A 384 -7.79 -22.59 -3.55
N LYS A 385 -9.03 -23.01 -3.31
CA LYS A 385 -9.50 -23.53 -2.03
C LYS A 385 -9.78 -25.02 -2.16
N TYR A 386 -9.13 -25.84 -1.37
CA TYR A 386 -9.33 -27.28 -1.37
C TYR A 386 -9.36 -27.84 0.06
N SER A 387 -9.78 -29.11 0.20
CA SER A 387 -9.73 -29.80 1.49
C SER A 387 -8.52 -30.74 1.54
N SER A 388 -7.71 -30.62 2.57
CA SER A 388 -6.59 -31.51 2.85
C SER A 388 -6.67 -31.94 4.32
N GLU A 389 -6.69 -33.28 4.55
CA GLU A 389 -6.75 -33.85 5.89
C GLU A 389 -7.92 -33.33 6.77
N GLY A 390 -9.07 -33.08 6.14
CA GLY A 390 -10.26 -32.55 6.82
C GLY A 390 -10.24 -31.08 7.17
N LYS A 391 -9.25 -30.32 6.70
CA LYS A 391 -9.13 -28.86 6.82
C LYS A 391 -9.16 -28.21 5.45
N TYR A 392 -9.58 -26.95 5.39
CA TYR A 392 -9.38 -26.12 4.20
C TYR A 392 -7.89 -25.76 4.04
N ALA A 393 -7.48 -25.65 2.80
CA ALA A 393 -6.19 -25.12 2.40
C ALA A 393 -6.41 -24.09 1.28
N PHE A 394 -5.60 -23.05 1.24
CA PHE A 394 -5.67 -21.98 0.27
C PHE A 394 -4.31 -21.77 -0.38
N GLU A 395 -4.31 -21.57 -1.69
CA GLU A 395 -3.11 -21.26 -2.46
C GLU A 395 -3.45 -20.26 -3.55
N MET A 396 -2.75 -19.14 -3.59
CA MET A 396 -2.83 -18.20 -4.71
C MET A 396 -2.05 -18.75 -5.90
N MET A 397 -2.66 -18.79 -7.07
CA MET A 397 -2.08 -19.46 -8.24
C MET A 397 -2.15 -18.57 -9.47
N ASN A 398 -1.07 -18.55 -10.24
CA ASN A 398 -1.13 -18.00 -11.59
C ASN A 398 -1.98 -18.91 -12.48
N SER A 399 -3.04 -18.36 -13.06
CA SER A 399 -3.98 -19.11 -13.90
C SER A 399 -3.41 -19.50 -15.27
N ILE A 400 -2.28 -18.94 -15.70
CA ILE A 400 -1.63 -19.23 -16.99
C ILE A 400 -0.69 -20.42 -16.87
N GLU A 401 0.03 -20.55 -15.75
CA GLU A 401 1.01 -21.61 -15.51
C GLU A 401 0.37 -22.96 -15.19
N TYR A 402 -0.95 -23.02 -15.21
CA TYR A 402 -1.65 -24.27 -14.92
C TYR A 402 -1.19 -25.42 -15.82
N SER A 403 -0.59 -26.43 -15.21
CA SER A 403 -0.39 -27.74 -15.82
C SER A 403 -0.94 -28.83 -14.92
N SER A 404 -1.68 -29.80 -15.48
CA SER A 404 -2.33 -30.88 -14.74
C SER A 404 -1.38 -31.75 -13.91
N LYS A 405 -0.08 -31.71 -14.21
CA LYS A 405 0.96 -32.47 -13.48
C LYS A 405 1.47 -31.74 -12.24
N LYS A 406 1.46 -30.38 -12.26
CA LYS A 406 1.98 -29.54 -11.18
C LYS A 406 0.98 -29.38 -10.02
N TYR A 407 -0.32 -29.61 -10.30
CA TYR A 407 -1.41 -29.32 -9.34
C TYR A 407 -2.26 -30.56 -9.09
N GLN A 408 -1.69 -31.55 -8.37
CA GLN A 408 -2.33 -32.82 -8.10
C GLN A 408 -3.57 -32.73 -7.20
N ASN A 409 -3.67 -31.71 -6.37
CA ASN A 409 -4.75 -31.49 -5.40
C ASN A 409 -6.01 -30.85 -6.01
N MET A 410 -6.01 -30.55 -7.31
CA MET A 410 -7.15 -29.91 -7.96
C MET A 410 -8.22 -30.91 -8.36
N SER A 411 -9.46 -30.64 -7.97
CA SER A 411 -10.63 -31.34 -8.49
C SER A 411 -10.85 -31.08 -9.99
N LEU A 412 -11.71 -31.85 -10.63
CA LEU A 412 -12.09 -31.58 -12.03
C LEU A 412 -12.76 -30.22 -12.17
N ALA A 413 -13.61 -29.83 -11.20
CA ALA A 413 -14.26 -28.52 -11.18
C ALA A 413 -13.25 -27.37 -11.06
N ASP A 414 -12.22 -27.53 -10.23
CA ASP A 414 -11.15 -26.54 -10.10
C ASP A 414 -10.35 -26.39 -11.39
N ARG A 415 -10.07 -27.49 -12.07
CA ARG A 415 -9.38 -27.51 -13.38
C ARG A 415 -10.19 -26.81 -14.47
N ASP A 416 -11.50 -26.93 -14.43
CA ASP A 416 -12.36 -26.24 -15.38
C ASP A 416 -12.51 -24.75 -14.99
N ARG A 417 -12.55 -24.44 -13.70
CA ARG A 417 -12.60 -23.06 -13.22
C ARG A 417 -11.37 -22.24 -13.62
N ILE A 418 -10.16 -22.76 -13.39
CA ILE A 418 -8.92 -22.01 -13.67
C ILE A 418 -8.76 -21.68 -15.17
N LYS A 419 -9.30 -22.52 -16.07
CA LYS A 419 -9.29 -22.24 -17.52
C LYS A 419 -10.14 -21.01 -17.87
N LEU A 420 -11.20 -20.75 -17.11
CA LEU A 420 -12.11 -19.65 -17.34
C LEU A 420 -11.59 -18.35 -16.73
N ILE A 421 -10.82 -18.42 -15.64
CA ILE A 421 -10.31 -17.25 -14.88
C ILE A 421 -9.58 -16.27 -15.80
N ARG A 422 -8.65 -16.74 -16.60
CA ARG A 422 -7.90 -15.89 -17.52
C ARG A 422 -8.84 -15.09 -18.42
N LYS A 423 -9.78 -15.77 -19.08
CA LYS A 423 -10.73 -15.12 -20.00
C LYS A 423 -11.64 -14.14 -19.28
N GLU A 424 -12.12 -14.48 -18.09
CA GLU A 424 -12.95 -13.59 -17.29
C GLU A 424 -12.20 -12.30 -16.92
N ILE A 425 -10.93 -12.44 -16.47
CA ILE A 425 -10.07 -11.29 -16.14
C ILE A 425 -9.78 -10.45 -17.39
N GLU A 426 -9.36 -11.04 -18.51
CA GLU A 426 -9.09 -10.34 -19.76
C GLU A 426 -10.34 -9.55 -20.22
N THR A 427 -11.53 -10.18 -20.12
CA THR A 427 -12.80 -9.53 -20.48
C THR A 427 -13.12 -8.37 -19.54
N ALA A 428 -13.01 -8.56 -18.23
CA ALA A 428 -13.32 -7.53 -17.24
C ALA A 428 -12.38 -6.32 -17.32
N MET A 429 -11.09 -6.59 -17.55
CA MET A 429 -10.07 -5.52 -17.66
C MET A 429 -10.09 -4.81 -19.02
N GLY A 430 -10.84 -5.31 -20.00
CA GLY A 430 -10.97 -4.67 -21.32
C GLY A 430 -9.71 -4.72 -22.19
N THR A 431 -8.73 -5.56 -21.84
CA THR A 431 -7.41 -5.59 -22.47
C THR A 431 -7.37 -6.36 -23.80
N GLY A 432 -8.51 -6.91 -24.28
CA GLY A 432 -8.58 -7.68 -25.54
C GLY A 432 -8.88 -6.89 -26.80
N ALA A 433 -9.34 -5.64 -26.70
CA ALA A 433 -9.83 -4.87 -27.84
C ALA A 433 -9.03 -3.56 -28.02
N GLY A 434 -7.81 -3.66 -28.57
CA GLY A 434 -7.08 -2.49 -29.08
C GLY A 434 -6.20 -1.75 -28.06
N GLN A 435 -6.03 -2.24 -26.85
CA GLN A 435 -5.02 -1.73 -25.90
C GLN A 435 -3.68 -2.46 -26.14
N THR A 436 -2.84 -1.91 -26.98
CA THR A 436 -1.53 -2.50 -27.33
C THR A 436 -0.46 -2.32 -26.25
N ASP A 437 -0.72 -1.48 -25.23
CA ASP A 437 0.28 -1.05 -24.25
C ASP A 437 0.22 -1.88 -22.95
N ILE A 438 -0.78 -2.77 -22.81
CA ILE A 438 -0.99 -3.58 -21.61
C ILE A 438 -0.91 -5.07 -21.96
N ASN A 439 0.04 -5.77 -21.35
CA ASN A 439 0.32 -7.17 -21.64
C ASN A 439 0.11 -8.08 -20.41
N ILE A 440 0.04 -9.38 -20.66
CA ILE A 440 -0.03 -10.39 -19.60
C ILE A 440 1.38 -10.85 -19.28
N ARG A 441 1.69 -10.93 -17.99
CA ARG A 441 2.96 -11.47 -17.50
C ARG A 441 2.76 -12.90 -16.97
N THR A 442 3.63 -13.80 -17.36
CA THR A 442 3.76 -15.12 -16.75
C THR A 442 5.23 -15.40 -16.44
N MET A 443 5.49 -16.40 -15.59
CA MET A 443 6.83 -16.86 -15.27
C MET A 443 6.91 -18.37 -15.49
N THR A 444 7.86 -18.81 -16.29
CA THR A 444 8.14 -20.21 -16.53
C THR A 444 9.55 -20.53 -16.06
N ASP A 445 9.69 -21.47 -15.11
CA ASP A 445 10.97 -21.86 -14.51
C ASP A 445 11.82 -20.69 -13.98
N GLY A 446 11.14 -19.67 -13.42
CA GLY A 446 11.77 -18.46 -12.88
C GLY A 446 12.19 -17.43 -13.93
N VAL A 447 11.78 -17.61 -15.18
CA VAL A 447 11.98 -16.63 -16.27
C VAL A 447 10.66 -15.91 -16.54
N SER A 448 10.68 -14.58 -16.44
CA SER A 448 9.52 -13.73 -16.78
C SER A 448 9.32 -13.69 -18.29
N THR A 449 8.10 -13.93 -18.72
CA THR A 449 7.68 -13.86 -20.13
C THR A 449 6.45 -12.96 -20.25
N ILE A 450 6.42 -12.11 -21.26
CA ILE A 450 5.24 -11.32 -21.62
C ILE A 450 4.46 -12.10 -22.66
N VAL A 451 3.16 -12.27 -22.42
CA VAL A 451 2.23 -12.96 -23.33
C VAL A 451 1.15 -11.94 -23.73
N GLU A 452 0.93 -11.80 -25.01
CA GLU A 452 -0.17 -10.95 -25.48
C GLU A 452 -1.53 -11.52 -25.00
N PRO A 453 -2.52 -10.64 -24.70
CA PRO A 453 -3.87 -11.06 -24.40
C PRO A 453 -4.43 -11.91 -25.54
N ALA A 454 -5.27 -12.90 -25.22
CA ALA A 454 -5.96 -13.67 -26.25
C ALA A 454 -6.94 -12.76 -26.99
N ALA A 455 -6.89 -12.80 -28.32
CA ALA A 455 -7.77 -12.05 -29.21
C ALA A 455 -9.25 -12.44 -29.06
#